data_56dacc7898156a422b5b78e403ae9fed
#
_entry.id   56dacc7898156a422b5b78e403ae9fed
#
_cell.length_a   1.000
_cell.length_b   1.000
_cell.length_c   1.000
_cell.angle_alpha   90.00
_cell.angle_beta   90.00
_cell.angle_gamma   90.00
#
_symmetry.space_group_name_H-M   'P 1'
#
loop_
_entity.id
_entity.type
_entity.pdbx_description
1 polymer ?
#
loop_
_entity_poly.entity_id
_entity_poly.type
_entity_poly.pdbx_seq_one_letter_code
_entity_poly.pdbx_strand_id
1 'polypeptide(L)'
;MIKRKNIMYEVARMLLLLFLVSFLAFLLIAKSPIDPLSSYIGTNSTLSPEAKAEIVNHWGLNDSIPHRYLTWLVNVCHGDMGMSISYKKEVVSVIKERFVYSAVLMGMAWILSGVIGFFLGVICGVRQGGFFDRITKSFCLLVKSAPTFWIGILFLVVFAVELGWFPIGMAVPMGKLESEVTLGDRIYHLILPVITLT
;
A
#
# COMPACT_ATOMS: atom_id res chain seq x y z
N MET A 1 -14.45 33.63 -0.42
CA MET A 1 -13.67 33.80 0.83
C MET A 1 -13.92 32.61 1.75
N ILE A 2 -13.07 31.58 1.74
CA ILE A 2 -13.18 30.42 2.64
C ILE A 2 -12.85 30.97 4.04
N LYS A 3 -13.85 30.94 4.95
CA LYS A 3 -13.67 31.48 6.29
C LYS A 3 -12.58 30.67 7.03
N ARG A 4 -11.53 31.32 7.49
CA ARG A 4 -10.41 30.75 8.28
C ARG A 4 -10.90 29.83 9.44
N LYS A 5 -12.07 30.12 10.00
CA LYS A 5 -12.74 29.28 11.02
C LYS A 5 -13.09 27.87 10.52
N ASN A 6 -13.43 27.70 9.23
CA ASN A 6 -13.80 26.40 8.69
C ASN A 6 -12.56 25.50 8.52
N ILE A 7 -11.40 26.07 8.12
CA ILE A 7 -10.17 25.28 7.94
C ILE A 7 -9.67 24.73 9.28
N MET A 8 -9.66 25.57 10.33
CA MET A 8 -9.21 25.14 11.65
C MET A 8 -10.13 24.06 12.25
N TYR A 9 -11.42 24.17 12.04
CA TYR A 9 -12.40 23.17 12.44
C TYR A 9 -12.19 21.85 11.68
N GLU A 10 -11.99 21.90 10.36
CA GLU A 10 -11.73 20.71 9.54
C GLU A 10 -10.42 20.01 9.92
N VAL A 11 -9.36 20.80 10.18
CA VAL A 11 -8.09 20.24 10.66
C VAL A 11 -8.23 19.59 12.02
N ALA A 12 -8.90 20.27 12.98
CA ALA A 12 -9.14 19.70 14.31
C ALA A 12 -9.98 18.42 14.24
N ARG A 13 -11.02 18.39 13.40
CA ARG A 13 -11.83 17.20 13.14
C ARG A 13 -11.01 16.06 12.56
N MET A 14 -10.14 16.36 11.57
CA MET A 14 -9.27 15.36 10.95
C MET A 14 -8.29 14.78 11.97
N LEU A 15 -7.65 15.61 12.79
CA LEU A 15 -6.74 15.15 13.84
C LEU A 15 -7.46 14.30 14.90
N LEU A 16 -8.66 14.70 15.31
CA LEU A 16 -9.48 13.92 16.23
C LEU A 16 -9.83 12.54 15.63
N LEU A 17 -10.23 12.50 14.37
CA LEU A 17 -10.54 11.23 13.69
C LEU A 17 -9.30 10.34 13.57
N LEU A 18 -8.16 10.90 13.21
CA LEU A 18 -6.90 10.15 13.16
C LEU A 18 -6.55 9.58 14.54
N PHE A 19 -6.68 10.37 15.59
CA PHE A 19 -6.45 9.91 16.97
C PHE A 19 -7.39 8.77 17.35
N LEU A 20 -8.69 8.93 17.09
CA LEU A 20 -9.71 7.91 17.44
C LEU A 20 -9.47 6.61 16.65
N VAL A 21 -9.22 6.70 15.34
CA VAL A 21 -8.99 5.53 14.50
C VAL A 21 -7.70 4.82 14.91
N SER A 22 -6.60 5.55 15.14
CA SER A 22 -5.33 4.96 15.57
C SER A 22 -5.45 4.31 16.96
N PHE A 23 -6.16 4.93 17.92
CA PHE A 23 -6.39 4.35 19.23
C PHE A 23 -7.24 3.08 19.16
N LEU A 24 -8.32 3.09 18.36
CA LEU A 24 -9.15 1.89 18.15
C LEU A 24 -8.37 0.77 17.48
N ALA A 25 -7.58 1.07 16.45
CA ALA A 25 -6.73 0.09 15.80
C ALA A 25 -5.71 -0.51 16.79
N PHE A 26 -5.06 0.34 17.60
CA PHE A 26 -4.13 -0.10 18.64
C PHE A 26 -4.82 -1.01 19.67
N LEU A 27 -6.01 -0.63 20.11
CA LEU A 27 -6.82 -1.41 21.05
C LEU A 27 -7.18 -2.79 20.49
N LEU A 28 -7.59 -2.86 19.22
CA LEU A 28 -7.92 -4.11 18.55
C LEU A 28 -6.68 -5.02 18.43
N ILE A 29 -5.54 -4.46 18.07
CA ILE A 29 -4.27 -5.21 17.99
C ILE A 29 -3.85 -5.68 19.38
N ALA A 30 -3.93 -4.82 20.40
CA ALA A 30 -3.55 -5.15 21.76
C ALA A 30 -4.42 -6.23 22.41
N LYS A 31 -5.69 -6.35 21.98
CA LYS A 31 -6.63 -7.39 22.40
C LYS A 31 -6.65 -8.62 21.49
N SER A 32 -5.90 -8.60 20.38
CA SER A 32 -5.78 -9.75 19.49
C SER A 32 -5.18 -10.94 20.23
N PRO A 33 -5.62 -12.16 19.95
CA PRO A 33 -5.02 -13.38 20.52
C PRO A 33 -3.62 -13.66 19.98
N ILE A 34 -3.13 -12.84 19.05
CA ILE A 34 -1.78 -12.99 18.48
C ILE A 34 -0.77 -12.39 19.45
N ASP A 35 0.05 -13.24 20.06
CA ASP A 35 1.15 -12.81 20.92
C ASP A 35 2.27 -12.18 20.06
N PRO A 36 2.57 -10.88 20.24
CA PRO A 36 3.62 -10.20 19.47
C PRO A 36 5.00 -10.86 19.67
N LEU A 37 5.26 -11.35 20.86
CA LEU A 37 6.52 -12.00 21.19
C LEU A 37 6.69 -13.30 20.40
N SER A 38 5.69 -14.16 20.40
CA SER A 38 5.68 -15.43 19.66
C SER A 38 5.81 -15.19 18.15
N SER A 39 5.15 -14.12 17.63
CA SER A 39 5.25 -13.73 16.22
C SER A 39 6.64 -13.22 15.83
N TYR A 40 7.34 -12.55 16.73
CA TYR A 40 8.69 -12.04 16.50
C TYR A 40 9.76 -13.12 16.57
N ILE A 41 9.64 -13.98 17.59
CA ILE A 41 10.62 -15.04 17.88
C ILE A 41 10.43 -16.23 16.92
N GLY A 42 9.19 -16.48 16.47
CA GLY A 42 8.81 -17.68 15.74
C GLY A 42 8.61 -18.89 16.68
N THR A 43 7.88 -19.88 16.20
CA THR A 43 7.48 -21.07 16.99
C THR A 43 8.62 -21.99 17.40
N ASN A 44 9.80 -21.84 16.80
CA ASN A 44 10.93 -22.78 16.97
C ASN A 44 12.13 -22.20 17.75
N SER A 45 12.02 -20.99 18.33
CA SER A 45 13.17 -20.43 19.04
C SER A 45 13.18 -20.85 20.51
N THR A 46 14.28 -21.43 20.94
CA THR A 46 14.61 -21.82 22.31
C THR A 46 15.20 -20.63 23.10
N LEU A 47 14.50 -19.50 23.13
CA LEU A 47 14.93 -18.40 24.01
C LEU A 47 14.70 -18.77 25.46
N SER A 48 15.68 -18.44 26.32
CA SER A 48 15.54 -18.65 27.75
C SER A 48 14.37 -17.81 28.33
N PRO A 49 13.75 -18.25 29.42
CA PRO A 49 12.69 -17.48 30.08
C PRO A 49 13.11 -16.05 30.43
N GLU A 50 14.38 -15.87 30.81
CA GLU A 50 14.96 -14.57 31.17
C GLU A 50 15.00 -13.62 29.94
N ALA A 51 15.48 -14.12 28.80
CA ALA A 51 15.53 -13.36 27.56
C ALA A 51 14.13 -12.96 27.07
N LYS A 52 13.14 -13.85 27.25
CA LYS A 52 11.73 -13.52 26.93
C LYS A 52 11.20 -12.42 27.85
N ALA A 53 11.48 -12.51 29.16
CA ALA A 53 11.05 -11.49 30.13
C ALA A 53 11.68 -10.12 29.82
N GLU A 54 12.94 -10.10 29.41
CA GLU A 54 13.64 -8.86 29.01
C GLU A 54 12.97 -8.18 27.79
N ILE A 55 12.63 -8.95 26.77
CA ILE A 55 11.93 -8.44 25.58
C ILE A 55 10.53 -7.91 25.95
N VAL A 56 9.76 -8.64 26.77
CA VAL A 56 8.44 -8.24 27.26
C VAL A 56 8.52 -6.92 28.02
N ASN A 57 9.51 -6.76 28.89
CA ASN A 57 9.72 -5.53 29.65
C ASN A 57 10.18 -4.38 28.74
N HIS A 58 11.10 -4.64 27.82
CA HIS A 58 11.58 -3.62 26.87
C HIS A 58 10.45 -3.10 25.97
N TRP A 59 9.54 -3.96 25.55
CA TRP A 59 8.38 -3.57 24.74
C TRP A 59 7.20 -3.04 25.56
N GLY A 60 7.30 -3.05 26.88
CA GLY A 60 6.25 -2.58 27.79
C GLY A 60 4.95 -3.40 27.64
N LEU A 61 5.04 -4.69 27.29
CA LEU A 61 3.84 -5.52 27.04
C LEU A 61 3.00 -5.73 28.31
N ASN A 62 3.58 -5.54 29.48
CA ASN A 62 2.93 -5.62 30.79
C ASN A 62 2.21 -4.31 31.19
N ASP A 63 2.45 -3.22 30.47
CA ASP A 63 1.87 -1.93 30.76
C ASP A 63 0.40 -1.87 30.32
N SER A 64 -0.36 -0.95 30.91
CA SER A 64 -1.75 -0.72 30.52
C SER A 64 -1.83 -0.27 29.05
N ILE A 65 -2.88 -0.71 28.34
CA ILE A 65 -3.07 -0.38 26.91
C ILE A 65 -3.03 1.12 26.64
N PRO A 66 -3.64 2.01 27.45
CA PRO A 66 -3.53 3.45 27.23
C PRO A 66 -2.09 3.98 27.37
N HIS A 67 -1.33 3.46 28.33
CA HIS A 67 0.08 3.86 28.50
C HIS A 67 0.92 3.45 27.30
N ARG A 68 0.81 2.22 26.85
CA ARG A 68 1.47 1.71 25.64
C ARG A 68 1.13 2.54 24.40
N TYR A 69 -0.15 2.91 24.24
CA TYR A 69 -0.57 3.74 23.12
C TYR A 69 0.06 5.14 23.17
N LEU A 70 0.07 5.78 24.35
CA LEU A 70 0.69 7.11 24.50
C LEU A 70 2.21 7.08 24.26
N THR A 71 2.91 6.07 24.78
CA THR A 71 4.33 5.87 24.51
C THR A 71 4.59 5.69 23.03
N TRP A 72 3.81 4.83 22.35
CA TRP A 72 3.91 4.65 20.92
C TRP A 72 3.64 5.95 20.14
N LEU A 73 2.60 6.69 20.51
CA LEU A 73 2.26 7.96 19.85
C LEU A 73 3.38 9.01 19.99
N VAL A 74 3.97 9.11 21.17
CA VAL A 74 5.11 10.01 21.44
C VAL A 74 6.30 9.60 20.57
N ASN A 75 6.65 8.31 20.53
CA ASN A 75 7.76 7.80 19.71
C ASN A 75 7.53 8.09 18.22
N VAL A 76 6.31 7.86 17.71
CA VAL A 76 5.94 8.18 16.32
C VAL A 76 6.09 9.67 16.01
N CYS A 77 5.71 10.55 16.95
CA CYS A 77 5.90 12.00 16.79
C CYS A 77 7.39 12.40 16.75
N HIS A 78 8.28 11.60 17.33
CA HIS A 78 9.74 11.78 17.24
C HIS A 78 10.37 11.04 16.04
N GLY A 79 9.55 10.37 15.21
CA GLY A 79 10.01 9.65 14.02
C GLY A 79 10.38 8.19 14.25
N ASP A 80 10.26 7.69 15.48
CA ASP A 80 10.45 6.28 15.80
C ASP A 80 9.10 5.54 15.69
N MET A 81 8.93 4.77 14.61
CA MET A 81 7.77 3.93 14.36
C MET A 81 7.95 2.48 14.87
N GLY A 82 9.08 2.20 15.52
CA GLY A 82 9.41 0.88 16.04
C GLY A 82 9.86 -0.12 14.98
N MET A 83 9.88 -1.40 15.36
CA MET A 83 10.31 -2.52 14.54
C MET A 83 9.12 -3.26 13.92
N SER A 84 9.21 -3.60 12.65
CA SER A 84 8.25 -4.45 11.98
C SER A 84 8.48 -5.91 12.34
N ILE A 85 7.48 -6.56 12.92
CA ILE A 85 7.52 -7.99 13.26
C ILE A 85 7.69 -8.85 12.02
N SER A 86 6.98 -8.52 10.93
CA SER A 86 6.99 -9.31 9.69
C SER A 86 8.29 -9.17 8.90
N TYR A 87 8.88 -7.98 8.87
CA TYR A 87 10.10 -7.70 8.09
C TYR A 87 11.38 -7.72 8.92
N LYS A 88 11.28 -7.76 10.25
CA LYS A 88 12.42 -7.69 11.19
C LYS A 88 13.38 -6.53 10.91
N LYS A 89 12.80 -5.40 10.46
CA LYS A 89 13.47 -4.14 10.14
C LYS A 89 12.69 -2.98 10.74
N GLU A 90 13.31 -1.83 10.86
CA GLU A 90 12.61 -0.60 11.26
C GLU A 90 11.45 -0.30 10.32
N VAL A 91 10.28 0.06 10.88
CA VAL A 91 9.06 0.38 10.11
C VAL A 91 9.32 1.51 9.12
N VAL A 92 10.07 2.55 9.51
CA VAL A 92 10.41 3.69 8.64
C VAL A 92 11.20 3.23 7.41
N SER A 93 12.15 2.31 7.58
CA SER A 93 12.94 1.74 6.49
C SER A 93 12.06 0.95 5.52
N VAL A 94 11.16 0.11 6.05
CA VAL A 94 10.20 -0.67 5.24
C VAL A 94 9.27 0.27 4.46
N ILE A 95 8.75 1.31 5.11
CA ILE A 95 7.87 2.30 4.44
C ILE A 95 8.62 2.99 3.31
N LYS A 96 9.84 3.48 3.56
CA LYS A 96 10.66 4.16 2.52
C LYS A 96 10.89 3.26 1.32
N GLU A 97 11.28 2.02 1.56
CA GLU A 97 11.52 1.04 0.49
C GLU A 97 10.25 0.80 -0.34
N ARG A 98 9.11 0.53 0.31
CA ARG A 98 7.84 0.22 -0.35
C ARG A 98 7.20 1.44 -1.02
N PHE A 99 7.36 2.62 -0.41
CA PHE A 99 6.83 3.87 -0.97
C PHE A 99 7.42 4.18 -2.35
N VAL A 100 8.72 3.95 -2.54
CA VAL A 100 9.37 4.19 -3.85
C VAL A 100 8.73 3.33 -4.93
N TYR A 101 8.54 2.03 -4.69
CA TYR A 101 7.89 1.14 -5.66
C TYR A 101 6.46 1.56 -5.97
N SER A 102 5.69 1.91 -4.94
CA SER A 102 4.31 2.38 -5.11
C SER A 102 4.25 3.71 -5.86
N ALA A 103 5.16 4.66 -5.55
CA ALA A 103 5.21 5.95 -6.22
C ALA A 103 5.58 5.83 -7.71
N VAL A 104 6.52 4.94 -8.05
CA VAL A 104 6.88 4.64 -9.44
C VAL A 104 5.70 4.05 -10.18
N LEU A 105 5.05 3.03 -9.62
CA LEU A 105 3.88 2.39 -10.22
C LEU A 105 2.74 3.40 -10.46
N MET A 106 2.38 4.16 -9.43
CA MET A 106 1.32 5.18 -9.52
C MET A 106 1.68 6.30 -10.50
N GLY A 107 2.93 6.76 -10.49
CA GLY A 107 3.41 7.79 -11.40
C GLY A 107 3.34 7.34 -12.86
N MET A 108 3.77 6.12 -13.16
CA MET A 108 3.67 5.54 -14.50
C MET A 108 2.22 5.39 -14.96
N ALA A 109 1.34 4.85 -14.11
CA ALA A 109 -0.08 4.72 -14.42
C ALA A 109 -0.73 6.09 -14.63
N TRP A 110 -0.42 7.09 -13.80
CA TRP A 110 -0.96 8.44 -13.94
C TRP A 110 -0.53 9.12 -15.24
N ILE A 111 0.76 9.01 -15.61
CA ILE A 111 1.26 9.55 -16.88
C ILE A 111 0.58 8.87 -18.06
N LEU A 112 0.52 7.54 -18.06
CA LEU A 112 -0.09 6.76 -19.14
C LEU A 112 -1.59 7.06 -19.28
N SER A 113 -2.32 7.09 -18.17
CA SER A 113 -3.71 7.54 -18.10
C SER A 113 -3.92 8.95 -18.67
N GLY A 114 -3.04 9.88 -18.28
CA GLY A 114 -3.10 11.26 -18.76
C GLY A 114 -2.92 11.35 -20.27
N VAL A 115 -1.93 10.64 -20.82
CA VAL A 115 -1.65 10.61 -22.25
C VAL A 115 -2.81 9.98 -23.01
N ILE A 116 -3.23 8.76 -22.63
CA ILE A 116 -4.32 8.05 -23.30
C ILE A 116 -5.63 8.85 -23.19
N GLY A 117 -5.95 9.33 -21.99
CA GLY A 117 -7.17 10.10 -21.72
C GLY A 117 -7.21 11.41 -22.50
N PHE A 118 -6.07 12.12 -22.61
CA PHE A 118 -5.97 13.34 -23.41
C PHE A 118 -6.28 13.07 -24.88
N PHE A 119 -5.60 12.11 -25.49
CA PHE A 119 -5.80 11.81 -26.93
C PHE A 119 -7.21 11.29 -27.20
N LEU A 120 -7.73 10.36 -26.39
CA LEU A 120 -9.11 9.88 -26.52
C LEU A 120 -10.11 11.02 -26.32
N GLY A 121 -9.88 11.90 -25.33
CA GLY A 121 -10.76 13.04 -25.07
C GLY A 121 -10.80 14.01 -26.23
N VAL A 122 -9.65 14.34 -26.84
CA VAL A 122 -9.56 15.21 -28.03
C VAL A 122 -10.31 14.58 -29.22
N ILE A 123 -10.07 13.30 -29.52
CA ILE A 123 -10.71 12.61 -30.64
C ILE A 123 -12.24 12.55 -30.43
N CYS A 124 -12.71 12.23 -29.25
CA CYS A 124 -14.12 12.20 -28.90
C CYS A 124 -14.76 13.60 -28.96
N GLY A 125 -14.02 14.65 -28.54
CA GLY A 125 -14.48 16.03 -28.60
C GLY A 125 -14.65 16.53 -30.05
N VAL A 126 -13.70 16.23 -30.93
CA VAL A 126 -13.78 16.60 -32.36
C VAL A 126 -14.92 15.85 -33.09
N ARG A 127 -15.17 14.60 -32.70
CA ARG A 127 -16.22 13.73 -33.32
C ARG A 127 -17.38 13.49 -32.38
N GLN A 128 -17.81 14.50 -31.65
CA GLN A 128 -18.88 14.41 -30.67
C GLN A 128 -20.17 13.80 -31.25
N GLY A 129 -20.73 12.80 -30.55
CA GLY A 129 -21.92 12.07 -30.97
C GLY A 129 -21.70 11.03 -32.10
N GLY A 130 -20.47 10.96 -32.64
CA GLY A 130 -20.10 9.95 -33.64
C GLY A 130 -19.97 8.54 -33.09
N PHE A 131 -19.77 7.58 -33.97
CA PHE A 131 -19.61 6.15 -33.61
C PHE A 131 -18.44 5.91 -32.63
N PHE A 132 -17.28 6.53 -32.90
CA PHE A 132 -16.10 6.42 -32.05
C PHE A 132 -16.36 6.98 -30.63
N ASP A 133 -16.98 8.15 -30.54
CA ASP A 133 -17.34 8.77 -29.27
C ASP A 133 -18.27 7.89 -28.41
N ARG A 134 -19.27 7.29 -29.07
CA ARG A 134 -20.20 6.36 -28.41
C ARG A 134 -19.50 5.11 -27.88
N ILE A 135 -18.66 4.48 -28.72
CA ILE A 135 -17.90 3.28 -28.30
C ILE A 135 -16.98 3.60 -27.13
N THR A 136 -16.19 4.68 -27.23
CA THR A 136 -15.27 5.07 -26.18
C THR A 136 -16.00 5.36 -24.86
N LYS A 137 -17.10 6.08 -24.90
CA LYS A 137 -17.94 6.33 -23.72
C LYS A 137 -18.51 5.04 -23.12
N SER A 138 -19.02 4.15 -23.95
CA SER A 138 -19.56 2.86 -23.49
C SER A 138 -18.48 2.00 -22.87
N PHE A 139 -17.29 1.95 -23.46
CA PHE A 139 -16.14 1.23 -22.91
C PHE A 139 -15.71 1.82 -21.56
N CYS A 140 -15.57 3.14 -21.47
CA CYS A 140 -15.22 3.80 -20.20
C CYS A 140 -16.25 3.53 -19.09
N LEU A 141 -17.56 3.53 -19.43
CA LEU A 141 -18.61 3.20 -18.47
C LEU A 141 -18.52 1.74 -18.02
N LEU A 142 -18.24 0.81 -18.93
CA LEU A 142 -18.08 -0.60 -18.62
C LEU A 142 -16.88 -0.83 -17.69
N VAL A 143 -15.72 -0.26 -18.00
CA VAL A 143 -14.51 -0.37 -17.17
C VAL A 143 -14.73 0.28 -15.80
N LYS A 144 -15.36 1.46 -15.75
CA LYS A 144 -15.68 2.14 -14.50
C LYS A 144 -16.64 1.36 -13.60
N SER A 145 -17.49 0.51 -14.17
CA SER A 145 -18.46 -0.31 -13.43
C SER A 145 -17.82 -1.53 -12.78
N ALA A 146 -16.64 -1.95 -13.23
CA ALA A 146 -15.93 -3.09 -12.68
C ALA A 146 -14.94 -2.65 -11.56
N PRO A 147 -14.82 -3.39 -10.47
CA PRO A 147 -13.79 -3.14 -9.47
C PRO A 147 -12.38 -3.32 -10.07
N THR A 148 -11.48 -2.38 -9.83
CA THR A 148 -10.11 -2.40 -10.39
C THR A 148 -9.35 -3.70 -10.06
N PHE A 149 -9.51 -4.24 -8.85
CA PHE A 149 -8.88 -5.50 -8.46
C PHE A 149 -9.37 -6.68 -9.33
N TRP A 150 -10.63 -6.70 -9.71
CA TRP A 150 -11.21 -7.73 -10.57
C TRP A 150 -10.61 -7.68 -11.99
N ILE A 151 -10.47 -6.46 -12.54
CA ILE A 151 -9.80 -6.25 -13.84
C ILE A 151 -8.34 -6.71 -13.74
N GLY A 152 -7.65 -6.40 -12.63
CA GLY A 152 -6.29 -6.86 -12.38
C GLY A 152 -6.17 -8.38 -12.37
N ILE A 153 -7.08 -9.08 -11.69
CA ILE A 153 -7.10 -10.54 -11.66
C ILE A 153 -7.39 -11.09 -13.07
N LEU A 154 -8.35 -10.52 -13.80
CA LEU A 154 -8.66 -10.93 -15.16
C LEU A 154 -7.44 -10.81 -16.08
N PHE A 155 -6.73 -9.67 -16.04
CA PHE A 155 -5.52 -9.45 -16.82
C PHE A 155 -4.40 -10.41 -16.42
N LEU A 156 -4.24 -10.67 -15.14
CA LEU A 156 -3.25 -11.65 -14.65
C LEU A 156 -3.56 -13.04 -15.18
N VAL A 157 -4.81 -13.49 -15.09
CA VAL A 157 -5.20 -14.82 -15.62
C VAL A 157 -4.97 -14.90 -17.12
N VAL A 158 -5.48 -13.94 -17.87
CA VAL A 158 -5.40 -13.97 -19.35
C VAL A 158 -3.96 -13.79 -19.83
N PHE A 159 -3.28 -12.74 -19.41
CA PHE A 159 -2.00 -12.34 -20.00
C PHE A 159 -0.78 -12.98 -19.35
N ALA A 160 -0.86 -13.31 -18.05
CA ALA A 160 0.27 -13.92 -17.37
C ALA A 160 0.15 -15.45 -17.27
N VAL A 161 -1.05 -15.99 -17.01
CA VAL A 161 -1.22 -17.45 -16.84
C VAL A 161 -1.50 -18.13 -18.18
N GLU A 162 -2.53 -17.71 -18.91
CA GLU A 162 -2.97 -18.38 -20.15
C GLU A 162 -2.01 -18.09 -21.33
N LEU A 163 -1.67 -16.82 -21.54
CA LEU A 163 -0.81 -16.39 -22.66
C LEU A 163 0.69 -16.41 -22.33
N GLY A 164 1.06 -16.39 -21.06
CA GLY A 164 2.46 -16.35 -20.64
C GLY A 164 3.24 -15.10 -21.08
N TRP A 165 2.52 -14.00 -21.41
CA TRP A 165 3.15 -12.79 -21.94
C TRP A 165 3.79 -11.93 -20.86
N PHE A 166 3.31 -12.01 -19.63
CA PHE A 166 3.78 -11.20 -18.50
C PHE A 166 4.01 -12.06 -17.26
N PRO A 167 4.83 -11.59 -16.31
CA PRO A 167 5.05 -12.31 -15.07
C PRO A 167 3.80 -12.30 -14.17
N ILE A 168 3.60 -13.40 -13.45
CA ILE A 168 2.41 -13.61 -12.58
C ILE A 168 2.40 -12.65 -11.38
N GLY A 169 3.55 -12.11 -10.99
CA GLY A 169 3.65 -11.20 -9.84
C GLY A 169 5.10 -10.89 -9.50
N MET A 170 5.30 -10.33 -8.31
CA MET A 170 6.58 -9.83 -7.79
C MET A 170 7.12 -8.60 -8.58
N ALA A 171 8.00 -7.85 -7.94
CA ALA A 171 8.63 -6.68 -8.56
C ALA A 171 9.89 -7.03 -9.38
N VAL A 172 10.36 -8.28 -9.24
CA VAL A 172 11.60 -8.77 -9.84
C VAL A 172 11.47 -10.27 -10.17
N PRO A 173 12.25 -10.79 -11.13
CA PRO A 173 12.24 -12.20 -11.48
C PRO A 173 12.61 -13.09 -10.29
N MET A 174 11.91 -14.22 -10.13
CA MET A 174 12.26 -15.22 -9.12
C MET A 174 13.65 -15.81 -9.42
N GLY A 175 14.46 -15.98 -8.38
CA GLY A 175 15.76 -16.64 -8.46
C GLY A 175 16.92 -15.75 -8.89
N LYS A 176 16.68 -14.48 -9.25
CA LYS A 176 17.76 -13.49 -9.45
C LYS A 176 18.10 -12.78 -8.15
N LEU A 177 19.39 -12.57 -7.90
CA LEU A 177 19.83 -11.68 -6.82
C LEU A 177 19.47 -10.23 -7.18
N GLU A 178 19.24 -9.39 -6.19
CA GLU A 178 18.84 -7.99 -6.40
C GLU A 178 19.88 -7.20 -7.24
N SER A 179 21.16 -7.58 -7.12
CA SER A 179 22.28 -7.02 -7.92
C SER A 179 22.24 -7.42 -9.40
N GLU A 180 21.53 -8.48 -9.77
CA GLU A 180 21.44 -8.99 -11.15
C GLU A 180 20.16 -8.51 -11.85
N VAL A 181 19.27 -7.84 -11.13
CA VAL A 181 18.01 -7.34 -11.68
C VAL A 181 18.26 -6.11 -12.54
N THR A 182 17.97 -6.22 -13.83
CA THR A 182 18.08 -5.12 -14.78
C THR A 182 16.89 -4.16 -14.71
N LEU A 183 17.05 -2.95 -15.23
CA LEU A 183 15.93 -2.01 -15.42
C LEU A 183 14.85 -2.61 -16.34
N GLY A 184 15.25 -3.38 -17.35
CA GLY A 184 14.32 -4.09 -18.23
C GLY A 184 13.43 -5.08 -17.48
N ASP A 185 14.02 -5.86 -16.57
CA ASP A 185 13.27 -6.79 -15.71
C ASP A 185 12.22 -6.02 -14.88
N ARG A 186 12.61 -4.91 -14.25
CA ARG A 186 11.69 -4.08 -13.43
C ARG A 186 10.56 -3.50 -14.26
N ILE A 187 10.85 -2.94 -15.43
CA ILE A 187 9.83 -2.40 -16.33
C ILE A 187 8.85 -3.50 -16.77
N TYR A 188 9.39 -4.66 -17.15
CA TYR A 188 8.57 -5.80 -17.58
C TYR A 188 7.56 -6.26 -16.51
N HIS A 189 7.96 -6.29 -15.26
CA HIS A 189 7.09 -6.61 -14.13
C HIS A 189 6.08 -5.50 -13.79
N LEU A 190 6.32 -4.25 -14.23
CA LEU A 190 5.41 -3.12 -14.02
C LEU A 190 4.34 -2.98 -15.11
N ILE A 191 4.52 -3.56 -16.30
CA ILE A 191 3.61 -3.36 -17.43
C ILE A 191 2.17 -3.71 -17.06
N LEU A 192 1.94 -4.94 -16.60
CA LEU A 192 0.58 -5.42 -16.30
C LEU A 192 -0.11 -4.63 -15.17
N PRO A 193 0.55 -4.36 -14.02
CA PRO A 193 0.02 -3.49 -12.99
C PRO A 193 -0.27 -2.06 -13.47
N VAL A 194 0.63 -1.46 -14.27
CA VAL A 194 0.42 -0.11 -14.82
C VAL A 194 -0.81 -0.07 -15.72
N ILE A 195 -0.95 -1.02 -16.65
CA ILE A 195 -2.12 -1.10 -17.55
C ILE A 195 -3.42 -1.29 -16.74
N THR A 196 -3.37 -2.09 -15.68
CA THR A 196 -4.54 -2.31 -14.81
C THR A 196 -5.00 -1.04 -14.10
N LEU A 197 -4.06 -0.15 -13.74
CA LEU A 197 -4.36 1.10 -13.04
C LEU A 197 -4.62 2.28 -13.99
N THR A 198 -4.34 2.12 -15.27
CA THR A 198 -4.57 3.12 -16.33
C THR A 198 -6.00 3.12 -16.83
#